data_36db7862e4ee61d7fd5a5c8b14ec1fd6
#
_entry.id   36db7862e4ee61d7fd5a5c8b14ec1fd6
#
_cell.length_a   1.000
_cell.length_b   1.000
_cell.length_c   1.000
_cell.angle_alpha   90.00
_cell.angle_beta   90.00
_cell.angle_gamma   90.00
#
_symmetry.space_group_name_H-M   'P 1'
#
loop_
_entity.id
_entity.type
_entity.pdbx_description
1 polymer ?
#
loop_
_entity_poly.entity_id
_entity_poly.type
_entity_poly.pdbx_seq_one_letter_code
_entity_poly.pdbx_strand_id
1 'polypeptide(L)'
;MLDAAPDPAPDPAPHPARAPAPQARPALRPRPSPPLPVEALVQGKPQGEVAALLPRLFALCRAAQSRAVRLALDLPDAGGDAALRREILRDHALRLAVVLPGHFGQSAVQLPPGWQGGGAGLRRALFGPEGALPQRPEEVEAWLAAGDAPLAGLARRIDGLFGPGAADPGALPMVSEATALEPAAAVENSCAVRVADAAPLAHVAATRGRGPLWRLMARACDLAALLDGAPLDARRPAPGTALVPATRGLYAVQARCAGGRVAAFARVTPTDHLQAPGGVLARSLAALPADRAALAPLLMDLLDPCTPIRLEAGDA
;
A
#
# COMPACT_ATOMS: atom_id res chain seq x y z
N MET A 1 -72.57 54.81 -16.30
CA MET A 1 -71.76 53.58 -16.44
C MET A 1 -70.32 53.99 -16.54
N LEU A 2 -69.63 53.89 -15.41
CA LEU A 2 -68.20 54.15 -15.37
C LEU A 2 -67.50 52.81 -15.35
N ASP A 3 -66.71 52.50 -16.42
CA ASP A 3 -65.89 51.31 -16.55
C ASP A 3 -64.74 51.39 -15.51
N ALA A 4 -64.68 50.42 -14.62
CA ALA A 4 -63.59 50.25 -13.70
C ALA A 4 -62.43 49.52 -14.44
N ALA A 5 -61.22 50.12 -14.41
CA ALA A 5 -60.00 49.52 -14.94
C ALA A 5 -59.64 48.29 -14.11
N PRO A 6 -59.07 47.22 -14.71
CA PRO A 6 -58.64 46.06 -13.98
C PRO A 6 -57.39 46.32 -13.14
N ASP A 7 -57.36 45.74 -11.92
CA ASP A 7 -56.20 45.79 -11.00
C ASP A 7 -54.92 45.23 -11.66
N PRO A 8 -53.76 45.81 -11.41
CA PRO A 8 -52.49 45.30 -11.88
C PRO A 8 -52.13 43.95 -11.24
N ALA A 9 -51.64 43.02 -12.06
CA ALA A 9 -51.19 41.70 -11.63
C ALA A 9 -50.10 41.79 -10.57
N PRO A 10 -50.06 40.90 -9.55
CA PRO A 10 -49.01 40.94 -8.53
C PRO A 10 -47.61 40.62 -9.12
N ASP A 11 -46.60 41.34 -8.65
CA ASP A 11 -45.20 41.15 -8.99
C ASP A 11 -44.79 39.68 -8.77
N PRO A 12 -43.96 39.08 -9.68
CA PRO A 12 -43.47 37.71 -9.49
C PRO A 12 -42.51 37.70 -8.25
N ALA A 13 -42.76 36.68 -7.40
CA ALA A 13 -41.93 36.44 -6.23
C ALA A 13 -40.43 36.32 -6.60
N PRO A 14 -39.50 36.87 -5.77
CA PRO A 14 -38.06 36.77 -6.06
C PRO A 14 -37.63 35.33 -6.11
N HIS A 15 -36.96 34.94 -7.20
CA HIS A 15 -36.33 33.63 -7.34
C HIS A 15 -35.38 33.36 -6.16
N PRO A 16 -35.44 32.20 -5.50
CA PRO A 16 -34.48 31.86 -4.47
C PRO A 16 -33.05 31.90 -5.06
N ALA A 17 -32.16 32.63 -4.39
CA ALA A 17 -30.77 32.75 -4.78
C ALA A 17 -30.19 31.35 -4.91
N ARG A 18 -29.68 31.03 -6.10
CA ARG A 18 -29.00 29.75 -6.41
C ARG A 18 -27.82 29.63 -5.43
N ALA A 19 -27.84 28.56 -4.61
CA ALA A 19 -26.73 28.26 -3.74
C ALA A 19 -25.42 28.27 -4.54
N PRO A 20 -24.32 28.85 -4.03
CA PRO A 20 -23.05 28.86 -4.73
C PRO A 20 -22.65 27.41 -5.03
N ALA A 21 -22.24 27.14 -6.28
CA ALA A 21 -21.73 25.85 -6.68
C ALA A 21 -20.59 25.46 -5.73
N PRO A 22 -20.50 24.19 -5.28
CA PRO A 22 -19.40 23.75 -4.43
C PRO A 22 -18.09 24.08 -5.14
N GLN A 23 -17.26 24.91 -4.49
CA GLN A 23 -15.93 25.23 -5.01
C GLN A 23 -15.16 23.92 -5.14
N ALA A 24 -14.70 23.60 -6.34
CA ALA A 24 -13.85 22.44 -6.59
C ALA A 24 -12.62 22.55 -5.68
N ARG A 25 -12.47 21.65 -4.72
CA ARG A 25 -11.27 21.62 -3.88
C ARG A 25 -10.08 21.27 -4.78
N PRO A 26 -8.92 21.94 -4.59
CA PRO A 26 -7.75 21.70 -5.41
C PRO A 26 -7.34 20.21 -5.35
N ALA A 27 -6.98 19.65 -6.49
CA ALA A 27 -6.51 18.27 -6.58
C ALA A 27 -5.25 18.08 -5.71
N LEU A 28 -5.20 17.01 -4.91
CA LEU A 28 -4.03 16.71 -4.08
C LEU A 28 -2.86 16.27 -4.97
N ARG A 29 -1.71 16.89 -4.78
CA ARG A 29 -0.46 16.55 -5.48
C ARG A 29 0.54 15.93 -4.51
N PRO A 30 1.09 14.75 -4.82
CA PRO A 30 2.13 14.14 -4.00
C PRO A 30 3.47 14.85 -4.22
N ARG A 31 4.17 15.14 -3.12
CA ARG A 31 5.55 15.62 -3.10
C ARG A 31 6.43 14.60 -2.41
N PRO A 32 7.14 13.76 -3.16
CA PRO A 32 8.10 12.81 -2.61
C PRO A 32 9.24 13.52 -1.89
N SER A 33 9.78 12.87 -0.86
CA SER A 33 11.06 13.30 -0.28
C SER A 33 12.18 13.07 -1.29
N PRO A 34 13.23 13.92 -1.32
CA PRO A 34 14.40 13.71 -2.17
C PRO A 34 14.97 12.30 -1.98
N PRO A 35 15.31 11.57 -3.05
CA PRO A 35 15.88 10.26 -2.95
C PRO A 35 17.30 10.32 -2.37
N LEU A 36 17.66 9.37 -1.51
CA LEU A 36 19.03 9.19 -1.08
C LEU A 36 19.88 8.69 -2.26
N PRO A 37 21.03 9.32 -2.58
CA PRO A 37 21.89 8.94 -3.71
C PRO A 37 22.68 7.66 -3.39
N VAL A 38 21.98 6.52 -3.29
CA VAL A 38 22.54 5.23 -2.84
C VAL A 38 23.66 4.77 -3.75
N GLU A 39 23.51 4.94 -5.06
CA GLU A 39 24.56 4.57 -6.03
C GLU A 39 25.89 5.27 -5.72
N ALA A 40 25.87 6.60 -5.55
CA ALA A 40 27.06 7.38 -5.21
C ALA A 40 27.66 6.98 -3.86
N LEU A 41 26.82 6.56 -2.90
CA LEU A 41 27.27 6.13 -1.58
C LEU A 41 28.02 4.79 -1.59
N VAL A 42 27.71 3.89 -2.55
CA VAL A 42 28.26 2.53 -2.57
C VAL A 42 29.29 2.30 -3.66
N GLN A 43 29.36 3.15 -4.67
CA GLN A 43 30.31 3.03 -5.78
C GLN A 43 31.76 3.05 -5.27
N GLY A 44 32.58 2.13 -5.77
CA GLY A 44 33.99 1.98 -5.39
C GLY A 44 34.22 1.26 -4.04
N LYS A 45 33.20 1.02 -3.23
CA LYS A 45 33.32 0.32 -1.96
C LYS A 45 33.46 -1.18 -2.10
N PRO A 46 34.16 -1.86 -1.16
CA PRO A 46 34.18 -3.31 -1.09
C PRO A 46 32.75 -3.90 -0.96
N GLN A 47 32.49 -5.04 -1.61
CA GLN A 47 31.18 -5.71 -1.59
C GLN A 47 30.66 -5.97 -0.18
N GLY A 48 31.51 -6.44 0.74
CA GLY A 48 31.15 -6.71 2.14
C GLY A 48 30.74 -5.45 2.90
N GLU A 49 31.43 -4.30 2.63
CA GLU A 49 31.07 -3.01 3.22
C GLU A 49 29.70 -2.55 2.75
N VAL A 50 29.40 -2.67 1.45
CA VAL A 50 28.12 -2.30 0.88
C VAL A 50 27.00 -3.15 1.47
N ALA A 51 27.21 -4.46 1.58
CA ALA A 51 26.23 -5.39 2.18
C ALA A 51 25.96 -5.11 3.67
N ALA A 52 26.92 -4.57 4.40
CA ALA A 52 26.76 -4.16 5.79
C ALA A 52 26.13 -2.77 5.92
N LEU A 53 26.43 -1.85 5.01
CA LEU A 53 26.00 -0.46 5.05
C LEU A 53 24.52 -0.30 4.69
N LEU A 54 24.09 -0.85 3.56
CA LEU A 54 22.77 -0.56 2.98
C LEU A 54 21.60 -0.88 3.93
N PRO A 55 21.54 -2.04 4.61
CA PRO A 55 20.45 -2.32 5.54
C PRO A 55 20.40 -1.38 6.76
N ARG A 56 21.47 -0.64 7.01
CA ARG A 56 21.59 0.31 8.14
C ARG A 56 21.14 1.72 7.77
N LEU A 57 21.13 2.06 6.47
CA LEU A 57 20.69 3.37 5.99
C LEU A 57 19.17 3.55 6.04
N PHE A 58 18.43 2.46 6.03
CA PHE A 58 16.97 2.49 5.94
C PHE A 58 16.34 1.86 7.18
N ALA A 59 15.33 2.53 7.73
CA ALA A 59 14.62 2.04 8.90
C ALA A 59 13.67 0.86 8.58
N LEU A 60 13.19 0.77 7.32
CA LEU A 60 12.18 -0.17 6.87
C LEU A 60 12.77 -1.23 5.92
N CYS A 61 12.18 -2.42 5.91
CA CYS A 61 12.53 -3.53 5.00
C CYS A 61 14.01 -3.94 5.06
N ARG A 62 14.61 -3.94 6.24
CA ARG A 62 16.04 -4.22 6.42
C ARG A 62 16.43 -5.64 6.00
N ALA A 63 15.59 -6.64 6.31
CA ALA A 63 15.85 -8.02 5.94
C ALA A 63 15.79 -8.19 4.42
N ALA A 64 14.76 -7.62 3.77
CA ALA A 64 14.62 -7.65 2.32
C ALA A 64 15.80 -6.96 1.63
N GLN A 65 16.22 -5.78 2.11
CA GLN A 65 17.36 -5.04 1.57
C GLN A 65 18.68 -5.80 1.76
N SER A 66 18.92 -6.34 2.95
CA SER A 66 20.11 -7.13 3.23
C SER A 66 20.23 -8.32 2.29
N ARG A 67 19.12 -9.07 2.13
CA ARG A 67 19.06 -10.23 1.27
C ARG A 67 19.27 -9.87 -0.20
N ALA A 68 18.59 -8.84 -0.69
CA ALA A 68 18.70 -8.41 -2.08
C ALA A 68 20.13 -7.97 -2.45
N VAL A 69 20.76 -7.18 -1.58
CA VAL A 69 22.14 -6.74 -1.79
C VAL A 69 23.10 -7.91 -1.77
N ARG A 70 22.97 -8.84 -0.83
CA ARG A 70 23.83 -10.03 -0.75
C ARG A 70 23.68 -10.94 -1.97
N LEU A 71 22.44 -11.21 -2.39
CA LEU A 71 22.17 -11.99 -3.59
C LEU A 71 22.74 -11.32 -4.85
N ALA A 72 22.57 -10.00 -5.01
CA ALA A 72 23.09 -9.27 -6.16
C ALA A 72 24.63 -9.24 -6.18
N LEU A 73 25.27 -9.17 -5.01
CA LEU A 73 26.73 -9.14 -4.86
C LEU A 73 27.36 -10.54 -4.75
N ASP A 74 26.59 -11.60 -4.90
CA ASP A 74 27.05 -12.99 -4.77
C ASP A 74 27.68 -13.32 -3.41
N LEU A 75 27.10 -12.76 -2.36
CA LEU A 75 27.54 -12.96 -0.97
C LEU A 75 26.60 -13.93 -0.25
N PRO A 76 27.09 -14.71 0.75
CA PRO A 76 26.25 -15.60 1.54
C PRO A 76 25.05 -14.87 2.14
N ASP A 77 23.85 -15.48 2.05
CA ASP A 77 22.63 -14.96 2.69
C ASP A 77 22.70 -15.19 4.21
N ALA A 78 22.62 -14.12 4.98
CA ALA A 78 22.82 -14.19 6.43
C ALA A 78 21.51 -14.41 7.23
N GLY A 79 20.34 -14.33 6.60
CA GLY A 79 19.06 -14.34 7.33
C GLY A 79 18.00 -15.27 6.74
N GLY A 80 18.12 -15.60 5.46
CA GLY A 80 17.21 -16.48 4.75
C GLY A 80 15.73 -16.04 4.79
N ASP A 81 14.85 -16.98 4.49
CA ASP A 81 13.39 -16.77 4.48
C ASP A 81 12.82 -16.44 5.86
N ALA A 82 13.44 -16.94 6.94
CA ALA A 82 12.96 -16.71 8.30
C ALA A 82 13.04 -15.22 8.70
N ALA A 83 14.11 -14.52 8.32
CA ALA A 83 14.26 -13.10 8.61
C ALA A 83 13.27 -12.26 7.79
N LEU A 84 13.09 -12.57 6.50
CA LEU A 84 12.09 -11.93 5.63
C LEU A 84 10.68 -12.12 6.17
N ARG A 85 10.30 -13.34 6.48
CA ARG A 85 8.98 -13.69 7.01
C ARG A 85 8.69 -12.92 8.29
N ARG A 86 9.62 -12.90 9.22
CA ARG A 86 9.47 -12.17 10.49
C ARG A 86 9.29 -10.66 10.25
N GLU A 87 10.05 -10.07 9.35
CA GLU A 87 9.94 -8.65 8.99
C GLU A 87 8.57 -8.34 8.40
N ILE A 88 8.11 -9.12 7.41
CA ILE A 88 6.83 -8.89 6.74
C ILE A 88 5.66 -9.11 7.72
N LEU A 89 5.67 -10.19 8.50
CA LEU A 89 4.65 -10.46 9.52
C LEU A 89 4.56 -9.31 10.53
N ARG A 90 5.71 -8.86 11.05
CA ARG A 90 5.78 -7.75 12.00
C ARG A 90 5.17 -6.47 11.44
N ASP A 91 5.58 -6.08 10.24
CA ASP A 91 5.14 -4.83 9.63
C ASP A 91 3.64 -4.88 9.30
N HIS A 92 3.13 -6.02 8.80
CA HIS A 92 1.70 -6.20 8.56
C HIS A 92 0.89 -6.15 9.86
N ALA A 93 1.33 -6.88 10.90
CA ALA A 93 0.64 -6.89 12.18
C ALA A 93 0.58 -5.50 12.81
N LEU A 94 1.68 -4.75 12.80
CA LEU A 94 1.71 -3.38 13.34
C LEU A 94 0.81 -2.44 12.55
N ARG A 95 0.78 -2.55 11.22
CA ARG A 95 -0.07 -1.73 10.38
C ARG A 95 -1.55 -2.01 10.67
N LEU A 96 -1.93 -3.27 10.75
CA LEU A 96 -3.31 -3.69 10.98
C LEU A 96 -3.78 -3.50 12.43
N ALA A 97 -2.89 -3.70 13.42
CA ALA A 97 -3.25 -3.66 14.83
C ALA A 97 -3.09 -2.28 15.47
N VAL A 98 -2.22 -1.41 14.93
CA VAL A 98 -1.85 -0.15 15.59
C VAL A 98 -2.12 1.06 14.69
N VAL A 99 -1.49 1.11 13.51
CA VAL A 99 -1.50 2.32 12.69
C VAL A 99 -2.89 2.61 12.15
N LEU A 100 -3.49 1.65 11.45
CA LEU A 100 -4.80 1.85 10.82
C LEU A 100 -5.94 2.07 11.83
N PRO A 101 -6.05 1.33 12.95
CA PRO A 101 -7.03 1.64 13.99
C PRO A 101 -6.90 3.06 14.56
N GLY A 102 -5.68 3.61 14.64
CA GLY A 102 -5.43 4.97 15.12
C GLY A 102 -6.16 6.05 14.33
N HIS A 103 -6.37 5.88 13.03
CA HIS A 103 -7.16 6.81 12.21
C HIS A 103 -8.62 6.95 12.65
N PHE A 104 -9.13 5.98 13.41
CA PHE A 104 -10.50 5.95 13.92
C PHE A 104 -10.58 6.24 15.42
N GLY A 105 -9.48 6.72 16.04
CA GLY A 105 -9.41 6.92 17.49
C GLY A 105 -9.53 5.61 18.28
N GLN A 106 -9.32 4.46 17.64
CA GLN A 106 -9.40 3.18 18.32
C GLN A 106 -8.07 2.85 19.02
N SER A 107 -8.17 2.19 20.17
CA SER A 107 -6.99 1.62 20.81
C SER A 107 -6.36 0.54 19.92
N ALA A 108 -5.05 0.38 20.04
CA ALA A 108 -4.34 -0.70 19.36
C ALA A 108 -4.91 -2.07 19.78
N VAL A 109 -4.99 -2.98 18.80
CA VAL A 109 -5.34 -4.38 19.08
C VAL A 109 -4.24 -4.99 19.94
N GLN A 110 -4.61 -5.62 21.05
CA GLN A 110 -3.65 -6.33 21.89
C GLN A 110 -3.10 -7.56 21.17
N LEU A 111 -1.81 -7.52 20.86
CA LEU A 111 -1.10 -8.63 20.26
C LEU A 111 -0.55 -9.56 21.35
N PRO A 112 -0.64 -10.90 21.19
CA PRO A 112 -0.17 -11.84 22.20
C PRO A 112 1.36 -11.83 22.33
N PRO A 113 1.93 -12.28 23.47
CA PRO A 113 3.38 -12.44 23.59
C PRO A 113 3.95 -13.28 22.43
N GLY A 114 5.10 -12.88 21.91
CA GLY A 114 5.77 -13.58 20.82
C GLY A 114 5.12 -13.45 19.43
N TRP A 115 4.14 -12.58 19.27
CA TRP A 115 3.39 -12.36 18.02
C TRP A 115 4.29 -12.11 16.79
N GLN A 116 5.51 -11.62 16.99
CA GLN A 116 6.46 -11.37 15.90
C GLN A 116 6.88 -12.65 15.16
N GLY A 117 6.74 -13.81 15.81
CA GLY A 117 6.95 -15.11 15.21
C GLY A 117 5.73 -15.67 14.47
N GLY A 118 4.59 -14.97 14.51
CA GLY A 118 3.34 -15.45 13.95
C GLY A 118 2.55 -16.35 14.89
N GLY A 119 1.84 -17.33 14.31
CA GLY A 119 1.11 -18.38 15.03
C GLY A 119 -0.37 -18.08 15.31
N ALA A 120 -1.05 -19.05 15.93
CA ALA A 120 -2.49 -19.03 16.15
C ALA A 120 -2.97 -17.86 17.02
N GLY A 121 -2.14 -17.39 17.96
CA GLY A 121 -2.45 -16.23 18.79
C GLY A 121 -2.61 -14.96 17.98
N LEU A 122 -1.68 -14.67 17.05
CA LEU A 122 -1.76 -13.53 16.16
C LEU A 122 -2.97 -13.63 15.22
N ARG A 123 -3.26 -14.84 14.71
CA ARG A 123 -4.45 -15.08 13.89
C ARG A 123 -5.73 -14.68 14.61
N ARG A 124 -5.93 -15.23 15.81
CA ARG A 124 -7.14 -14.93 16.59
C ARG A 124 -7.23 -13.45 16.99
N ALA A 125 -6.11 -12.82 17.30
CA ALA A 125 -6.09 -11.41 17.67
C ALA A 125 -6.56 -10.49 16.52
N LEU A 126 -6.27 -10.84 15.27
CA LEU A 126 -6.60 -10.01 14.10
C LEU A 126 -7.87 -10.47 13.39
N PHE A 127 -8.00 -11.78 13.14
CA PHE A 127 -9.08 -12.35 12.31
C PHE A 127 -10.29 -12.83 13.14
N GLY A 128 -10.22 -12.75 14.47
CA GLY A 128 -11.27 -13.25 15.37
C GLY A 128 -11.07 -14.69 15.81
N PRO A 129 -12.04 -15.30 16.52
CA PRO A 129 -11.90 -16.61 17.16
C PRO A 129 -11.47 -17.72 16.20
N GLU A 130 -12.00 -17.73 15.00
CA GLU A 130 -11.69 -18.72 13.96
C GLU A 130 -10.26 -18.57 13.41
N GLY A 131 -9.66 -17.40 13.56
CA GLY A 131 -8.30 -17.12 13.11
C GLY A 131 -8.12 -17.19 11.57
N ALA A 132 -9.19 -17.05 10.81
CA ALA A 132 -9.20 -17.21 9.36
C ALA A 132 -9.90 -16.03 8.67
N LEU A 133 -9.51 -15.77 7.42
CA LEU A 133 -10.25 -14.90 6.52
C LEU A 133 -11.32 -15.72 5.77
N PRO A 134 -12.48 -15.13 5.49
CA PRO A 134 -13.49 -15.75 4.64
C PRO A 134 -12.93 -16.01 3.24
N GLN A 135 -13.36 -17.09 2.60
CA GLN A 135 -12.88 -17.47 1.28
C GLN A 135 -13.96 -17.36 0.20
N ARG A 136 -15.23 -17.44 0.58
CA ARG A 136 -16.34 -17.35 -0.38
C ARG A 136 -16.91 -15.93 -0.43
N PRO A 137 -17.41 -15.46 -1.58
CA PRO A 137 -17.98 -14.12 -1.73
C PRO A 137 -19.02 -13.74 -0.67
N GLU A 138 -19.97 -14.63 -0.41
CA GLU A 138 -21.02 -14.43 0.60
C GLU A 138 -20.47 -14.36 2.02
N GLU A 139 -19.42 -15.09 2.32
CA GLU A 139 -18.73 -15.03 3.61
C GLU A 139 -17.97 -13.71 3.78
N VAL A 140 -17.37 -13.18 2.71
CA VAL A 140 -16.68 -11.87 2.74
C VAL A 140 -17.71 -10.77 3.05
N GLU A 141 -18.85 -10.78 2.38
CA GLU A 141 -19.89 -9.78 2.64
C GLU A 141 -20.46 -9.91 4.07
N ALA A 142 -20.73 -11.13 4.54
CA ALA A 142 -21.19 -11.36 5.92
C ALA A 142 -20.15 -10.91 6.94
N TRP A 143 -18.87 -11.18 6.70
CA TRP A 143 -17.75 -10.79 7.57
C TRP A 143 -17.58 -9.26 7.63
N LEU A 144 -17.69 -8.58 6.49
CA LEU A 144 -17.70 -7.11 6.42
C LEU A 144 -18.91 -6.52 7.16
N ALA A 145 -20.11 -7.11 6.98
CA ALA A 145 -21.32 -6.64 7.63
C ALA A 145 -21.29 -6.83 9.15
N ALA A 146 -20.86 -7.99 9.64
CA ALA A 146 -20.74 -8.29 11.07
C ALA A 146 -19.72 -7.36 11.76
N GLY A 147 -18.50 -7.27 11.24
CA GLY A 147 -17.46 -6.40 11.78
C GLY A 147 -16.98 -6.78 13.18
N ASP A 148 -17.20 -8.01 13.62
CA ASP A 148 -16.97 -8.44 15.02
C ASP A 148 -15.49 -8.68 15.32
N ALA A 149 -14.72 -9.18 14.33
CA ALA A 149 -13.28 -9.30 14.48
C ALA A 149 -12.61 -7.94 14.29
N PRO A 150 -11.46 -7.66 14.93
CA PRO A 150 -10.77 -6.36 14.79
C PRO A 150 -10.53 -5.96 13.34
N LEU A 151 -10.08 -6.90 12.50
CA LEU A 151 -9.84 -6.63 11.09
C LEU A 151 -11.15 -6.46 10.29
N ALA A 152 -12.21 -7.20 10.62
CA ALA A 152 -13.53 -7.04 10.01
C ALA A 152 -14.11 -5.65 10.31
N GLY A 153 -14.02 -5.21 11.56
CA GLY A 153 -14.45 -3.89 11.99
C GLY A 153 -13.67 -2.77 11.29
N LEU A 154 -12.36 -2.93 11.14
CA LEU A 154 -11.51 -2.01 10.39
C LEU A 154 -11.89 -1.97 8.91
N ALA A 155 -12.07 -3.13 8.28
CA ALA A 155 -12.47 -3.27 6.88
C ALA A 155 -13.83 -2.60 6.61
N ARG A 156 -14.82 -2.86 7.46
CA ARG A 156 -16.15 -2.22 7.38
C ARG A 156 -16.08 -0.70 7.47
N ARG A 157 -15.23 -0.16 8.37
CA ARG A 157 -15.07 1.30 8.51
C ARG A 157 -14.44 1.90 7.25
N ILE A 158 -13.40 1.26 6.71
CA ILE A 158 -12.74 1.71 5.48
C ILE A 158 -13.73 1.64 4.30
N ASP A 159 -14.48 0.55 4.15
CA ASP A 159 -15.51 0.41 3.12
C ASP A 159 -16.56 1.51 3.23
N GLY A 160 -17.06 1.77 4.44
CA GLY A 160 -18.07 2.82 4.69
C GLY A 160 -17.56 4.23 4.42
N LEU A 161 -16.29 4.55 4.70
CA LEU A 161 -15.72 5.88 4.45
C LEU A 161 -15.43 6.12 2.97
N PHE A 162 -14.84 5.16 2.29
CA PHE A 162 -14.45 5.34 0.88
C PHE A 162 -15.56 4.95 -0.08
N GLY A 163 -16.29 3.86 0.20
CA GLY A 163 -17.27 3.29 -0.72
C GLY A 163 -16.64 2.71 -1.99
N PRO A 164 -17.45 2.04 -2.83
CA PRO A 164 -16.99 1.44 -4.08
C PRO A 164 -16.37 2.47 -5.04
N GLY A 165 -15.26 2.14 -5.66
CA GLY A 165 -14.59 2.96 -6.68
C GLY A 165 -13.83 4.19 -6.17
N ALA A 166 -14.01 4.61 -4.91
CA ALA A 166 -13.27 5.76 -4.38
C ALA A 166 -11.78 5.43 -4.22
N ALA A 167 -10.92 6.33 -4.70
CA ALA A 167 -9.46 6.17 -4.73
C ALA A 167 -9.00 4.87 -5.41
N ASP A 168 -9.79 4.35 -6.35
CA ASP A 168 -9.45 3.17 -7.15
C ASP A 168 -8.50 3.56 -8.29
N PRO A 169 -7.26 3.06 -8.31
CA PRO A 169 -6.31 3.32 -9.39
C PRO A 169 -6.65 2.57 -10.68
N GLY A 170 -7.68 1.72 -10.66
CA GLY A 170 -7.96 0.75 -11.70
C GLY A 170 -6.98 -0.43 -11.71
N ALA A 171 -7.16 -1.32 -12.66
CA ALA A 171 -6.25 -2.45 -12.84
C ALA A 171 -4.95 -1.98 -13.51
N LEU A 172 -3.84 -2.19 -12.82
CA LEU A 172 -2.49 -2.09 -13.37
C LEU A 172 -1.89 -3.49 -13.54
N PRO A 173 -0.98 -3.68 -14.50
CA PRO A 173 -0.21 -4.94 -14.59
C PRO A 173 0.53 -5.19 -13.27
N MET A 174 0.57 -6.43 -12.81
CA MET A 174 1.41 -6.81 -11.68
C MET A 174 2.88 -6.67 -12.05
N VAL A 175 3.72 -6.25 -11.08
CA VAL A 175 5.16 -6.21 -11.29
C VAL A 175 5.66 -7.61 -11.70
N SER A 176 6.48 -7.64 -12.73
CA SER A 176 7.11 -8.86 -13.26
C SER A 176 8.64 -8.74 -13.17
N GLU A 177 9.33 -9.82 -13.51
CA GLU A 177 10.78 -9.78 -13.62
C GLU A 177 11.28 -8.74 -14.63
N ALA A 178 10.55 -8.57 -15.75
CA ALA A 178 10.87 -7.59 -16.79
C ALA A 178 10.73 -6.14 -16.30
N THR A 179 9.75 -5.86 -15.44
CA THR A 179 9.45 -4.49 -14.98
C THR A 179 10.04 -4.16 -13.60
N ALA A 180 10.56 -5.17 -12.88
CA ALA A 180 11.04 -4.99 -11.51
C ALA A 180 12.18 -3.98 -11.36
N LEU A 181 13.01 -3.80 -12.40
CA LEU A 181 14.13 -2.84 -12.43
C LEU A 181 13.81 -1.53 -13.16
N GLU A 182 12.56 -1.33 -13.56
CA GLU A 182 12.09 -0.12 -14.25
C GLU A 182 11.33 0.80 -13.27
N PRO A 183 11.97 1.74 -12.58
CA PRO A 183 11.34 2.53 -11.52
C PRO A 183 10.18 3.39 -12.00
N ALA A 184 10.13 3.71 -13.29
CA ALA A 184 9.06 4.48 -13.92
C ALA A 184 7.91 3.61 -14.47
N ALA A 185 7.97 2.28 -14.32
CA ALA A 185 6.90 1.41 -14.79
C ALA A 185 5.62 1.60 -13.96
N ALA A 186 4.52 1.90 -14.63
CA ALA A 186 3.21 2.00 -14.00
C ALA A 186 2.63 0.59 -13.75
N VAL A 187 3.08 -0.05 -12.69
CA VAL A 187 2.69 -1.41 -12.30
C VAL A 187 2.15 -1.46 -10.88
N GLU A 188 1.39 -2.49 -10.57
CA GLU A 188 1.03 -2.85 -9.20
C GLU A 188 2.19 -3.59 -8.55
N ASN A 189 2.88 -2.92 -7.64
CA ASN A 189 3.94 -3.52 -6.83
C ASN A 189 3.67 -3.30 -5.34
N SER A 190 2.62 -3.96 -4.85
CA SER A 190 2.34 -4.04 -3.42
C SER A 190 2.40 -5.49 -2.93
N CYS A 191 2.10 -5.73 -1.65
CA CYS A 191 1.97 -7.08 -1.11
C CYS A 191 0.91 -7.92 -1.87
N ALA A 192 -0.03 -7.28 -2.57
CA ALA A 192 -1.03 -7.94 -3.41
C ALA A 192 -0.43 -8.86 -4.47
N VAL A 193 0.79 -8.59 -4.92
CA VAL A 193 1.50 -9.45 -5.90
C VAL A 193 1.65 -10.90 -5.42
N ARG A 194 1.82 -11.09 -4.10
CA ARG A 194 1.97 -12.43 -3.50
C ARG A 194 0.66 -13.18 -3.32
N VAL A 195 -0.46 -12.48 -3.38
CA VAL A 195 -1.80 -13.01 -3.08
C VAL A 195 -2.81 -12.62 -4.15
N ALA A 196 -2.34 -12.40 -5.37
CA ALA A 196 -3.17 -11.92 -6.48
C ALA A 196 -4.38 -12.84 -6.75
N ASP A 197 -4.21 -14.14 -6.52
CA ASP A 197 -5.23 -15.17 -6.75
C ASP A 197 -6.10 -15.46 -5.51
N ALA A 198 -5.92 -14.72 -4.40
CA ALA A 198 -6.73 -14.92 -3.20
C ALA A 198 -8.20 -14.56 -3.47
N ALA A 199 -9.12 -15.50 -3.23
CA ALA A 199 -10.53 -15.33 -3.52
C ALA A 199 -11.17 -14.10 -2.85
N PRO A 200 -10.88 -13.77 -1.56
CA PRO A 200 -11.39 -12.55 -0.93
C PRO A 200 -10.92 -11.28 -1.64
N LEU A 201 -9.66 -11.28 -2.10
CA LEU A 201 -9.09 -10.13 -2.80
C LEU A 201 -9.71 -9.94 -4.19
N ALA A 202 -9.95 -11.04 -4.91
CA ALA A 202 -10.63 -11.03 -6.20
C ALA A 202 -12.08 -10.54 -6.06
N HIS A 203 -12.80 -10.99 -5.02
CA HIS A 203 -14.16 -10.54 -4.74
C HIS A 203 -14.23 -9.03 -4.46
N VAL A 204 -13.35 -8.50 -3.60
CA VAL A 204 -13.30 -7.06 -3.32
C VAL A 204 -12.95 -6.26 -4.57
N ALA A 205 -12.02 -6.75 -5.40
CA ALA A 205 -11.69 -6.09 -6.67
C ALA A 205 -12.91 -5.98 -7.60
N ALA A 206 -13.74 -7.03 -7.66
CA ALA A 206 -14.93 -7.07 -8.49
C ALA A 206 -16.07 -6.19 -7.98
N THR A 207 -16.23 -6.04 -6.66
CA THR A 207 -17.38 -5.36 -6.04
C THR A 207 -17.06 -3.93 -5.59
N ARG A 208 -15.83 -3.60 -5.23
CA ARG A 208 -15.38 -2.29 -4.70
C ARG A 208 -14.26 -1.64 -5.50
N GLY A 209 -13.66 -2.36 -6.45
CA GLY A 209 -12.46 -1.93 -7.15
C GLY A 209 -11.18 -2.21 -6.36
N ARG A 210 -10.03 -1.69 -6.84
CA ARG A 210 -8.70 -1.90 -6.24
C ARG A 210 -8.27 -0.74 -5.32
N GLY A 211 -9.25 -0.05 -4.76
CA GLY A 211 -9.09 1.09 -3.86
C GLY A 211 -8.70 0.69 -2.42
N PRO A 212 -9.06 1.52 -1.44
CA PRO A 212 -8.65 1.40 -0.03
C PRO A 212 -8.98 0.06 0.63
N LEU A 213 -10.20 -0.46 0.45
CA LEU A 213 -10.58 -1.76 1.01
C LEU A 213 -9.75 -2.90 0.41
N TRP A 214 -9.52 -2.87 -0.90
CA TRP A 214 -8.68 -3.86 -1.57
C TRP A 214 -7.24 -3.86 -1.04
N ARG A 215 -6.67 -2.67 -0.75
CA ARG A 215 -5.34 -2.53 -0.15
C ARG A 215 -5.25 -3.16 1.24
N LEU A 216 -6.27 -2.93 2.06
CA LEU A 216 -6.38 -3.58 3.37
C LEU A 216 -6.49 -5.10 3.22
N MET A 217 -7.37 -5.58 2.34
CA MET A 217 -7.59 -7.02 2.12
C MET A 217 -6.34 -7.71 1.55
N ALA A 218 -5.61 -7.06 0.64
CA ALA A 218 -4.34 -7.59 0.14
C ALA A 218 -3.35 -7.84 1.28
N ARG A 219 -3.22 -6.90 2.21
CA ARG A 219 -2.36 -7.03 3.40
C ARG A 219 -2.85 -8.13 4.34
N ALA A 220 -4.15 -8.25 4.52
CA ALA A 220 -4.75 -9.29 5.34
C ALA A 220 -4.53 -10.69 4.74
N CYS A 221 -4.74 -10.84 3.44
CA CYS A 221 -4.50 -12.09 2.72
C CYS A 221 -3.02 -12.48 2.74
N ASP A 222 -2.11 -11.52 2.54
CA ASP A 222 -0.68 -11.76 2.58
C ASP A 222 -0.21 -12.18 3.99
N LEU A 223 -0.72 -11.52 5.02
CA LEU A 223 -0.46 -11.91 6.41
C LEU A 223 -0.97 -13.35 6.69
N ALA A 224 -2.19 -13.67 6.26
CA ALA A 224 -2.76 -15.01 6.43
C ALA A 224 -1.93 -16.07 5.71
N ALA A 225 -1.58 -15.84 4.45
CA ALA A 225 -0.75 -16.74 3.65
C ALA A 225 0.64 -16.99 4.29
N LEU A 226 1.28 -15.94 4.81
CA LEU A 226 2.55 -16.07 5.49
C LEU A 226 2.45 -16.83 6.82
N LEU A 227 1.34 -16.68 7.54
CA LEU A 227 1.04 -17.45 8.75
C LEU A 227 0.77 -18.93 8.42
N ASP A 228 0.29 -19.23 7.21
CA ASP A 228 0.12 -20.59 6.68
C ASP A 228 1.40 -21.18 6.11
N GLY A 229 2.50 -20.43 6.13
CA GLY A 229 3.78 -20.92 5.65
C GLY A 229 4.04 -20.68 4.15
N ALA A 230 3.24 -19.85 3.48
CA ALA A 230 3.46 -19.54 2.05
C ALA A 230 4.93 -19.18 1.78
N PRO A 231 5.55 -19.70 0.71
CA PRO A 231 6.95 -19.45 0.41
C PRO A 231 7.21 -17.99 0.05
N LEU A 232 8.42 -17.53 0.34
CA LEU A 232 8.94 -16.23 -0.10
C LEU A 232 9.95 -16.47 -1.22
N ASP A 233 9.57 -16.11 -2.44
CA ASP A 233 10.39 -16.33 -3.64
C ASP A 233 11.45 -15.22 -3.79
N ALA A 234 12.50 -15.31 -2.98
CA ALA A 234 13.69 -14.48 -3.16
C ALA A 234 14.63 -15.15 -4.14
N ARG A 235 14.90 -14.51 -5.27
CA ARG A 235 15.62 -15.14 -6.39
C ARG A 235 16.64 -14.24 -7.05
N ARG A 236 17.53 -14.87 -7.80
CA ARG A 236 18.57 -14.25 -8.59
C ARG A 236 18.37 -14.60 -10.07
N PRO A 237 17.58 -13.82 -10.83
CA PRO A 237 17.25 -14.15 -12.22
C PRO A 237 18.46 -14.08 -13.16
N ALA A 238 19.46 -13.27 -12.82
CA ALA A 238 20.70 -13.13 -13.56
C ALA A 238 21.87 -12.78 -12.64
N PRO A 239 23.12 -12.97 -13.05
CA PRO A 239 24.28 -12.49 -12.31
C PRO A 239 24.14 -10.99 -12.00
N GLY A 240 24.37 -10.61 -10.77
CA GLY A 240 24.25 -9.23 -10.34
C GLY A 240 22.84 -8.73 -10.10
N THR A 241 21.81 -9.52 -10.37
CA THR A 241 20.41 -9.13 -10.20
C THR A 241 19.73 -9.95 -9.11
N ALA A 242 19.02 -9.27 -8.21
CA ALA A 242 18.23 -9.92 -7.16
C ALA A 242 16.81 -9.35 -7.09
N LEU A 243 15.84 -10.23 -6.94
CA LEU A 243 14.44 -9.92 -6.70
C LEU A 243 14.03 -10.54 -5.37
N VAL A 244 13.59 -9.71 -4.42
CA VAL A 244 13.31 -10.14 -3.05
C VAL A 244 11.95 -9.61 -2.59
N PRO A 245 11.06 -10.48 -2.09
CA PRO A 245 9.84 -10.05 -1.44
C PRO A 245 10.14 -9.13 -0.25
N ALA A 246 9.42 -8.02 -0.17
CA ALA A 246 9.44 -7.11 0.96
C ALA A 246 8.02 -6.87 1.45
N THR A 247 7.84 -6.25 2.61
CA THR A 247 6.50 -5.97 3.16
C THR A 247 5.59 -5.28 2.17
N ARG A 248 6.15 -4.37 1.39
CA ARG A 248 5.39 -3.49 0.47
C ARG A 248 5.32 -3.97 -0.97
N GLY A 249 5.89 -5.15 -1.29
CA GLY A 249 5.92 -5.68 -2.65
C GLY A 249 7.25 -6.36 -2.98
N LEU A 250 7.68 -6.27 -4.23
CA LEU A 250 8.92 -6.83 -4.74
C LEU A 250 10.02 -5.76 -4.77
N TYR A 251 11.13 -6.02 -4.09
CA TYR A 251 12.33 -5.18 -4.05
C TYR A 251 13.36 -5.75 -5.04
N ALA A 252 13.89 -4.90 -5.91
CA ALA A 252 14.86 -5.28 -6.92
C ALA A 252 16.20 -4.57 -6.71
N VAL A 253 17.29 -5.30 -6.92
CA VAL A 253 18.66 -4.77 -6.91
C VAL A 253 19.41 -5.27 -8.12
N GLN A 254 20.16 -4.38 -8.75
CA GLN A 254 21.14 -4.73 -9.76
C GLN A 254 22.51 -4.16 -9.36
N ALA A 255 23.54 -4.98 -9.38
CA ALA A 255 24.89 -4.59 -9.04
C ALA A 255 25.90 -5.23 -9.97
N ARG A 256 26.96 -4.50 -10.29
CA ARG A 256 28.13 -5.00 -11.02
C ARG A 256 29.36 -4.73 -10.20
N CYS A 257 30.23 -5.73 -10.10
CA CYS A 257 31.49 -5.65 -9.35
C CYS A 257 32.69 -5.80 -10.28
N ALA A 258 33.76 -5.13 -9.92
CA ALA A 258 35.07 -5.27 -10.54
C ALA A 258 36.16 -5.22 -9.44
N GLY A 259 37.07 -6.19 -9.42
CA GLY A 259 38.13 -6.27 -8.41
C GLY A 259 37.63 -6.29 -6.97
N GLY A 260 36.49 -6.96 -6.67
CA GLY A 260 35.90 -7.05 -5.34
C GLY A 260 35.21 -5.75 -4.85
N ARG A 261 35.08 -4.77 -5.74
CA ARG A 261 34.43 -3.48 -5.45
C ARG A 261 33.18 -3.29 -6.31
N VAL A 262 32.19 -2.56 -5.79
CA VAL A 262 30.96 -2.21 -6.51
C VAL A 262 31.29 -1.17 -7.58
N ALA A 263 31.14 -1.53 -8.84
CA ALA A 263 31.37 -0.66 -10.00
C ALA A 263 30.09 0.03 -10.47
N ALA A 264 28.94 -0.62 -10.32
CA ALA A 264 27.64 -0.02 -10.57
C ALA A 264 26.60 -0.63 -9.61
N PHE A 265 25.60 0.16 -9.25
CA PHE A 265 24.54 -0.25 -8.33
C PHE A 265 23.25 0.46 -8.70
N ALA A 266 22.15 -0.29 -8.80
CA ALA A 266 20.81 0.25 -8.94
C ALA A 266 19.87 -0.53 -8.02
N ARG A 267 18.82 0.14 -7.55
CA ARG A 267 17.75 -0.50 -6.80
C ARG A 267 16.40 0.09 -7.19
N VAL A 268 15.39 -0.74 -7.18
CA VAL A 268 14.00 -0.31 -7.35
C VAL A 268 13.17 -0.87 -6.19
N THR A 269 12.41 0.01 -5.57
CA THR A 269 11.56 -0.32 -4.43
C THR A 269 10.09 -0.35 -4.86
N PRO A 270 9.20 -0.99 -4.11
CA PRO A 270 7.76 -0.87 -4.32
C PRO A 270 7.27 0.58 -4.34
N THR A 271 7.92 1.47 -3.58
CA THR A 271 7.56 2.89 -3.53
C THR A 271 7.95 3.64 -4.80
N ASP A 272 9.00 3.24 -5.50
CA ASP A 272 9.34 3.83 -6.81
C ASP A 272 8.21 3.55 -7.82
N HIS A 273 7.72 2.31 -7.91
CA HIS A 273 6.56 1.97 -8.74
C HIS A 273 5.25 2.63 -8.26
N LEU A 274 5.05 2.74 -6.94
CA LEU A 274 3.89 3.46 -6.38
C LEU A 274 3.85 4.91 -6.89
N GLN A 275 5.00 5.56 -7.00
CA GLN A 275 5.18 6.95 -7.42
C GLN A 275 5.43 7.12 -8.92
N ALA A 276 5.52 6.04 -9.69
CA ALA A 276 5.74 6.09 -11.13
C ALA A 276 4.69 6.99 -11.83
N PRO A 277 5.05 7.67 -12.92
CA PRO A 277 4.09 8.42 -13.71
C PRO A 277 2.91 7.54 -14.14
N GLY A 278 1.67 7.97 -13.87
CA GLY A 278 0.48 7.14 -14.11
C GLY A 278 0.38 5.88 -13.26
N GLY A 279 1.20 5.75 -12.21
CA GLY A 279 1.19 4.66 -11.25
C GLY A 279 0.06 4.76 -10.21
N VAL A 280 0.09 3.85 -9.25
CA VAL A 280 -0.97 3.68 -8.26
C VAL A 280 -1.26 4.97 -7.48
N LEU A 281 -0.25 5.68 -6.99
CA LEU A 281 -0.45 6.88 -6.17
C LEU A 281 -1.19 7.97 -6.92
N ALA A 282 -0.70 8.32 -8.12
CA ALA A 282 -1.31 9.37 -8.93
C ALA A 282 -2.76 9.04 -9.28
N ARG A 283 -3.03 7.79 -9.68
CA ARG A 283 -4.37 7.33 -10.02
C ARG A 283 -5.30 7.29 -8.81
N SER A 284 -4.82 6.80 -7.65
CA SER A 284 -5.62 6.76 -6.42
C SER A 284 -6.00 8.16 -5.94
N LEU A 285 -5.07 9.13 -6.00
CA LEU A 285 -5.37 10.52 -5.64
C LEU A 285 -6.34 11.17 -6.63
N ALA A 286 -6.21 10.89 -7.93
CA ALA A 286 -7.13 11.38 -8.95
C ALA A 286 -8.56 10.80 -8.81
N ALA A 287 -8.66 9.55 -8.35
CA ALA A 287 -9.94 8.87 -8.11
C ALA A 287 -10.52 9.13 -6.70
N LEU A 288 -9.82 9.88 -5.84
CA LEU A 288 -10.35 10.25 -4.52
C LEU A 288 -11.36 11.40 -4.69
N PRO A 289 -12.66 11.19 -4.35
CA PRO A 289 -13.66 12.25 -4.45
C PRO A 289 -13.27 13.50 -3.65
N ALA A 290 -13.55 14.69 -4.18
CA ALA A 290 -13.15 15.96 -3.58
C ALA A 290 -13.74 16.17 -2.18
N ASP A 291 -14.97 15.71 -1.95
CA ASP A 291 -15.64 15.73 -0.63
C ASP A 291 -14.99 14.79 0.38
N ARG A 292 -14.17 13.82 -0.08
CA ARG A 292 -13.42 12.85 0.73
C ARG A 292 -11.92 13.15 0.82
N ALA A 293 -11.47 14.33 0.38
CA ALA A 293 -10.06 14.72 0.43
C ALA A 293 -9.44 14.63 1.85
N ALA A 294 -10.26 14.79 2.90
CA ALA A 294 -9.83 14.61 4.29
C ALA A 294 -9.39 13.18 4.62
N LEU A 295 -9.74 12.19 3.80
CA LEU A 295 -9.31 10.79 3.94
C LEU A 295 -7.92 10.52 3.33
N ALA A 296 -7.28 11.50 2.71
CA ALA A 296 -5.97 11.32 2.08
C ALA A 296 -4.88 10.79 3.04
N PRO A 297 -4.79 11.19 4.31
CA PRO A 297 -3.83 10.59 5.25
C PRO A 297 -4.07 9.09 5.46
N LEU A 298 -5.33 8.65 5.61
CA LEU A 298 -5.68 7.23 5.70
C LEU A 298 -5.35 6.48 4.39
N LEU A 299 -5.64 7.08 3.23
CA LEU A 299 -5.26 6.53 1.93
C LEU A 299 -3.74 6.33 1.84
N MET A 300 -2.94 7.31 2.27
CA MET A 300 -1.48 7.19 2.28
C MET A 300 -1.00 6.05 3.16
N ASP A 301 -1.60 5.85 4.33
CA ASP A 301 -1.25 4.73 5.21
C ASP A 301 -1.70 3.35 4.66
N LEU A 302 -2.74 3.31 3.84
CA LEU A 302 -3.14 2.10 3.13
C LEU A 302 -2.22 1.79 1.94
N LEU A 303 -1.74 2.81 1.23
CA LEU A 303 -0.74 2.69 0.16
C LEU A 303 0.66 2.37 0.72
N ASP A 304 0.94 2.78 1.94
CA ASP A 304 2.13 2.44 2.74
C ASP A 304 3.48 2.70 2.02
N PRO A 305 3.77 3.91 1.56
CA PRO A 305 5.08 4.22 0.99
C PRO A 305 6.21 4.02 2.01
N CYS A 306 7.37 3.55 1.58
CA CYS A 306 8.53 3.35 2.46
C CYS A 306 9.31 4.65 2.74
N THR A 307 9.00 5.73 2.02
CA THR A 307 9.55 7.08 2.22
C THR A 307 8.41 8.07 2.41
N PRO A 308 8.59 9.11 3.24
CA PRO A 308 7.55 10.12 3.43
C PRO A 308 7.17 10.82 2.12
N ILE A 309 5.87 10.94 1.88
CA ILE A 309 5.29 11.70 0.78
C ILE A 309 4.38 12.75 1.39
N ARG A 310 4.63 14.02 1.11
CA ARG A 310 3.74 15.11 1.50
C ARG A 310 2.65 15.26 0.45
N LEU A 311 1.45 15.60 0.89
CA LEU A 311 0.36 15.96 -0.01
C LEU A 311 0.16 17.47 0.07
N GLU A 312 0.19 18.12 -1.09
CA GLU A 312 -0.06 19.55 -1.21
C GLU A 312 -1.37 19.76 -1.97
N ALA A 313 -2.10 20.81 -1.63
CA ALA A 313 -3.21 21.25 -2.44
C ALA A 313 -2.66 21.75 -3.77
N GLY A 314 -3.12 21.20 -4.89
CA GLY A 314 -2.76 21.71 -6.20
C GLY A 314 -3.40 23.07 -6.44
N ASP A 315 -2.76 23.93 -7.22
CA ASP A 315 -3.37 25.17 -7.68
C ASP A 315 -4.60 24.81 -8.54
N ALA A 316 -5.70 25.50 -8.29
CA ALA A 316 -6.97 25.32 -9.00
C ALA A 316 -6.88 25.87 -10.43
#